data_096be5868d1d268f369f0a75a2ee19af
#
_entry.id   096be5868d1d268f369f0a75a2ee19af
#
_cell.length_a   1.000
_cell.length_b   1.000
_cell.length_c   1.000
_cell.angle_alpha   90.00
_cell.angle_beta   90.00
_cell.angle_gamma   90.00
#
_symmetry.space_group_name_H-M   'P 1'
#
loop_
_entity.id
_entity.type
_entity.pdbx_description
1 polymer ?
#
loop_
_entity_poly.entity_id
_entity_poly.type
_entity_poly.pdbx_seq_one_letter_code
_entity_poly.pdbx_strand_id
1 'polypeptide(L)'
;MQGSASLAAPGKAAAAVFAIASQLCGAAFLYLILKVDGGWQVVGLLALLGFGFYLLERLPWIGDHALASFARASLVAMVTAAVVVVAFPFVVGSNTYMLHLLIVAQLYAVLALALNFQLGSANIPNFATGASYGIGAYVSALLAINFGISFWLTLPVAALAATLFGFIIGIPSMRTRDTYLALVTIAFGVVVQQLLNNFSWTGGPNGLVGIPAPSLFGHSFADPLVIFGWKLPSQANFYYLAAALVVVAIVTAHRLHGSRIGLAWNALRADEIAAKAQGINVAWFKVLAFAVDAFLAAFAGTIYAFYVSYISPDNFTFLVSVTIMTMVIVGGMDNIFGVIVGAFLLTILPEKLRAFADYRLLFFGVVIIGFLMIRPQGLFPQRMRRYGGDL
;
A
#
# COMPACT_ATOMS: atom_id res chain seq x y z
N MET A 1 -32.75 -11.91 -16.72
CA MET A 1 -33.63 -12.32 -15.62
C MET A 1 -33.24 -13.74 -15.22
N GLN A 2 -32.33 -13.90 -14.29
CA GLN A 2 -32.07 -15.17 -13.61
C GLN A 2 -32.22 -14.86 -12.12
N GLY A 3 -33.17 -15.53 -11.49
CA GLY A 3 -33.57 -15.33 -10.10
C GLY A 3 -32.36 -15.55 -9.17
N SER A 4 -31.92 -14.48 -8.52
CA SER A 4 -31.09 -14.56 -7.34
C SER A 4 -31.93 -15.23 -6.23
N ALA A 5 -31.71 -16.52 -6.02
CA ALA A 5 -32.13 -17.14 -4.77
C ALA A 5 -31.47 -16.31 -3.66
N SER A 6 -32.28 -15.53 -2.93
CA SER A 6 -31.86 -14.81 -1.75
C SER A 6 -31.53 -15.86 -0.68
N LEU A 7 -30.29 -16.34 -0.67
CA LEU A 7 -29.77 -17.13 0.42
C LEU A 7 -29.94 -16.32 1.70
N ALA A 8 -30.65 -16.87 2.66
CA ALA A 8 -30.88 -16.24 3.96
C ALA A 8 -29.50 -15.80 4.51
N ALA A 9 -29.41 -14.51 4.82
CA ALA A 9 -28.15 -13.93 5.28
C ALA A 9 -27.69 -14.67 6.56
N PRO A 10 -26.41 -15.04 6.67
CA PRO A 10 -25.88 -15.87 7.75
C PRO A 10 -26.18 -15.28 9.11
N GLY A 11 -26.53 -16.11 10.09
CA GLY A 11 -26.73 -15.67 11.49
C GLY A 11 -25.47 -14.99 12.03
N LYS A 12 -25.58 -14.08 13.02
CA LYS A 12 -24.44 -13.31 13.56
C LYS A 12 -23.28 -14.22 14.01
N ALA A 13 -23.57 -15.37 14.62
CA ALA A 13 -22.55 -16.33 15.06
C ALA A 13 -21.85 -16.99 13.87
N ALA A 14 -22.57 -17.43 12.85
CA ALA A 14 -22.01 -18.02 11.64
C ALA A 14 -21.13 -17.00 10.87
N ALA A 15 -21.59 -15.75 10.78
CA ALA A 15 -20.83 -14.66 10.18
C ALA A 15 -19.49 -14.39 10.92
N ALA A 16 -19.52 -14.42 12.26
CA ALA A 16 -18.31 -14.25 13.07
C ALA A 16 -17.33 -15.42 12.87
N VAL A 17 -17.81 -16.66 12.92
CA VAL A 17 -16.97 -17.85 12.68
C VAL A 17 -16.34 -17.82 11.30
N PHE A 18 -17.10 -17.46 10.28
CA PHE A 18 -16.60 -17.33 8.91
C PHE A 18 -15.50 -16.24 8.80
N ALA A 19 -15.74 -15.07 9.41
CA ALA A 19 -14.75 -13.98 9.40
C ALA A 19 -13.44 -14.37 10.10
N ILE A 20 -13.52 -15.06 11.24
CA ILE A 20 -12.34 -15.58 11.96
C ILE A 20 -11.61 -16.62 11.11
N ALA A 21 -12.33 -17.62 10.61
CA ALA A 21 -11.75 -18.71 9.82
C ALA A 21 -11.05 -18.21 8.56
N SER A 22 -11.67 -17.28 7.81
CA SER A 22 -11.10 -16.72 6.60
C SER A 22 -9.83 -15.91 6.85
N GLN A 23 -9.77 -15.15 7.96
CA GLN A 23 -8.57 -14.38 8.32
C GLN A 23 -7.44 -15.28 8.80
N LEU A 24 -7.74 -16.31 9.59
CA LEU A 24 -6.73 -17.30 10.01
C LEU A 24 -6.20 -18.10 8.82
N CYS A 25 -7.07 -18.47 7.88
CA CYS A 25 -6.66 -19.13 6.64
C CYS A 25 -5.75 -18.22 5.80
N GLY A 26 -6.10 -16.93 5.67
CA GLY A 26 -5.27 -15.93 4.99
C GLY A 26 -3.90 -15.74 5.66
N ALA A 27 -3.86 -15.68 6.99
CA ALA A 27 -2.62 -15.57 7.75
C ALA A 27 -1.75 -16.84 7.61
N ALA A 28 -2.35 -18.02 7.68
CA ALA A 28 -1.65 -19.30 7.47
C ALA A 28 -1.11 -19.40 6.04
N PHE A 29 -1.87 -18.96 5.06
CA PHE A 29 -1.44 -18.92 3.67
C PHE A 29 -0.27 -17.94 3.45
N LEU A 30 -0.33 -16.74 4.04
CA LEU A 30 0.76 -15.78 4.03
C LEU A 30 2.03 -16.37 4.67
N TYR A 31 1.89 -17.05 5.82
CA TYR A 31 3.01 -17.72 6.48
C TYR A 31 3.62 -18.82 5.61
N LEU A 32 2.78 -19.63 4.94
CA LEU A 32 3.24 -20.67 4.02
C LEU A 32 4.02 -20.10 2.84
N ILE A 33 3.51 -19.03 2.21
CA ILE A 33 4.23 -18.34 1.11
C ILE A 33 5.60 -17.84 1.60
N LEU A 34 5.65 -17.24 2.79
CA LEU A 34 6.90 -16.71 3.35
C LEU A 34 7.90 -17.82 3.66
N LYS A 35 7.44 -19.01 4.06
CA LYS A 35 8.29 -20.15 4.43
C LYS A 35 8.86 -20.92 3.24
N VAL A 36 8.16 -20.91 2.12
CA VAL A 36 8.53 -21.68 0.93
C VAL A 36 9.65 -20.98 0.16
N ASP A 37 10.76 -21.67 -0.10
CA ASP A 37 11.91 -21.16 -0.85
C ASP A 37 12.17 -21.93 -2.16
N GLY A 38 11.51 -23.05 -2.40
CA GLY A 38 11.64 -23.85 -3.61
C GLY A 38 10.84 -23.29 -4.79
N GLY A 39 11.49 -23.07 -5.96
CA GLY A 39 10.85 -22.47 -7.14
C GLY A 39 9.57 -23.18 -7.58
N TRP A 40 9.55 -24.51 -7.63
CA TRP A 40 8.36 -25.30 -7.99
C TRP A 40 7.23 -25.19 -6.96
N GLN A 41 7.57 -25.07 -5.69
CA GLN A 41 6.60 -24.88 -4.62
C GLN A 41 5.94 -23.50 -4.70
N VAL A 42 6.71 -22.46 -5.09
CA VAL A 42 6.18 -21.11 -5.36
C VAL A 42 5.19 -21.13 -6.51
N VAL A 43 5.54 -21.83 -7.62
CA VAL A 43 4.63 -22.00 -8.76
C VAL A 43 3.35 -22.72 -8.34
N GLY A 44 3.46 -23.78 -7.51
CA GLY A 44 2.30 -24.49 -6.96
C GLY A 44 1.39 -23.59 -6.10
N LEU A 45 1.97 -22.75 -5.25
CA LEU A 45 1.21 -21.78 -4.43
C LEU A 45 0.54 -20.70 -5.28
N LEU A 46 1.21 -20.20 -6.32
CA LEU A 46 0.62 -19.24 -7.26
C LEU A 46 -0.54 -19.88 -8.06
N ALA A 47 -0.37 -21.15 -8.49
CA ALA A 47 -1.45 -21.88 -9.15
C ALA A 47 -2.64 -22.10 -8.21
N LEU A 48 -2.40 -22.39 -6.94
CA LEU A 48 -3.44 -22.54 -5.91
C LEU A 48 -4.17 -21.23 -5.63
N LEU A 49 -3.44 -20.10 -5.60
CA LEU A 49 -4.03 -18.76 -5.53
C LEU A 49 -4.91 -18.48 -6.74
N GLY A 50 -4.39 -18.67 -7.95
CA GLY A 50 -5.13 -18.46 -9.19
C GLY A 50 -6.38 -19.33 -9.27
N PHE A 51 -6.27 -20.60 -8.86
CA PHE A 51 -7.41 -21.52 -8.78
C PHE A 51 -8.44 -21.08 -7.72
N GLY A 52 -8.00 -20.61 -6.55
CA GLY A 52 -8.88 -20.06 -5.51
C GLY A 52 -9.68 -18.85 -6.02
N PHE A 53 -9.01 -17.92 -6.73
CA PHE A 53 -9.69 -16.79 -7.37
C PHE A 53 -10.64 -17.22 -8.49
N TYR A 54 -10.26 -18.20 -9.30
CA TYR A 54 -11.13 -18.78 -10.33
C TYR A 54 -12.40 -19.39 -9.72
N LEU A 55 -12.28 -20.11 -8.59
CA LEU A 55 -13.43 -20.68 -7.88
C LEU A 55 -14.34 -19.58 -7.30
N LEU A 56 -13.76 -18.51 -6.71
CA LEU A 56 -14.54 -17.37 -6.20
C LEU A 56 -15.36 -16.68 -7.31
N GLU A 57 -14.84 -16.67 -8.53
CA GLU A 57 -15.56 -16.10 -9.68
C GLU A 57 -16.68 -17.02 -10.20
N ARG A 58 -16.44 -18.32 -10.22
CA ARG A 58 -17.44 -19.32 -10.63
C ARG A 58 -18.53 -19.51 -9.60
N LEU A 59 -18.26 -19.20 -8.35
CA LEU A 59 -19.18 -19.37 -7.22
C LEU A 59 -19.44 -18.00 -6.55
N PRO A 60 -20.12 -17.06 -7.24
CA PRO A 60 -20.35 -15.69 -6.74
C PRO A 60 -21.03 -15.66 -5.36
N TRP A 61 -21.81 -16.70 -5.05
CA TRP A 61 -22.47 -16.85 -3.74
C TRP A 61 -21.45 -16.93 -2.58
N ILE A 62 -20.23 -17.44 -2.81
CA ILE A 62 -19.17 -17.48 -1.78
C ILE A 62 -18.67 -16.05 -1.51
N GLY A 63 -18.46 -15.25 -2.56
CA GLY A 63 -18.07 -13.85 -2.43
C GLY A 63 -19.12 -13.00 -1.73
N ASP A 64 -20.38 -13.17 -2.10
CA ASP A 64 -21.50 -12.45 -1.49
C ASP A 64 -21.69 -12.84 -0.02
N HIS A 65 -21.56 -14.14 0.30
CA HIS A 65 -21.57 -14.62 1.68
C HIS A 65 -20.40 -14.07 2.51
N ALA A 66 -19.20 -14.01 1.91
CA ALA A 66 -18.04 -13.43 2.57
C ALA A 66 -18.26 -11.95 2.91
N LEU A 67 -18.67 -11.14 1.93
CA LEU A 67 -18.97 -9.72 2.12
C LEU A 67 -20.07 -9.49 3.16
N ALA A 68 -21.16 -10.23 3.09
CA ALA A 68 -22.25 -10.17 4.06
C ALA A 68 -21.80 -10.55 5.48
N SER A 69 -20.91 -11.55 5.60
CA SER A 69 -20.37 -12.00 6.88
C SER A 69 -19.43 -10.94 7.50
N PHE A 70 -18.53 -10.35 6.71
CA PHE A 70 -17.68 -9.27 7.18
C PHE A 70 -18.45 -8.01 7.56
N ALA A 71 -19.50 -7.65 6.80
CA ALA A 71 -20.36 -6.51 7.12
C ALA A 71 -21.12 -6.71 8.45
N ARG A 72 -21.66 -7.92 8.68
CA ARG A 72 -22.42 -8.24 9.91
C ARG A 72 -21.57 -8.43 11.15
N ALA A 73 -20.34 -8.94 11.00
CA ALA A 73 -19.40 -9.22 12.08
C ALA A 73 -18.21 -8.25 12.05
N SER A 74 -18.40 -6.99 11.63
CA SER A 74 -17.33 -6.03 11.39
C SER A 74 -16.41 -5.81 12.60
N LEU A 75 -16.98 -5.73 13.81
CA LEU A 75 -16.19 -5.59 15.05
C LEU A 75 -15.35 -6.84 15.32
N VAL A 76 -15.93 -8.03 15.17
CA VAL A 76 -15.20 -9.30 15.35
C VAL A 76 -14.09 -9.40 14.30
N ALA A 77 -14.39 -9.06 13.05
CA ALA A 77 -13.39 -9.06 11.98
C ALA A 77 -12.24 -8.08 12.25
N MET A 78 -12.51 -6.86 12.72
CA MET A 78 -11.48 -5.90 13.11
C MET A 78 -10.61 -6.40 14.27
N VAL A 79 -11.24 -6.92 15.32
CA VAL A 79 -10.51 -7.45 16.49
C VAL A 79 -9.65 -8.64 16.08
N THR A 80 -10.18 -9.58 15.30
CA THR A 80 -9.43 -10.75 14.81
C THR A 80 -8.26 -10.33 13.93
N ALA A 81 -8.45 -9.37 13.02
CA ALA A 81 -7.37 -8.83 12.19
C ALA A 81 -6.27 -8.20 13.07
N ALA A 82 -6.63 -7.40 14.06
CA ALA A 82 -5.69 -6.82 15.00
C ALA A 82 -4.91 -7.88 15.78
N VAL A 83 -5.59 -8.91 16.29
CA VAL A 83 -4.96 -10.04 16.98
C VAL A 83 -4.00 -10.80 16.06
N VAL A 84 -4.39 -11.07 14.81
CA VAL A 84 -3.55 -11.73 13.81
C VAL A 84 -2.29 -10.89 13.54
N VAL A 85 -2.42 -9.59 13.31
CA VAL A 85 -1.28 -8.70 13.07
C VAL A 85 -0.34 -8.66 14.26
N VAL A 86 -0.87 -8.56 15.49
CA VAL A 86 -0.04 -8.54 16.71
C VAL A 86 0.62 -9.89 16.97
N ALA A 87 -0.06 -11.00 16.73
CA ALA A 87 0.46 -12.35 16.96
C ALA A 87 1.47 -12.80 15.88
N PHE A 88 1.44 -12.24 14.70
CA PHE A 88 2.21 -12.70 13.55
C PHE A 88 3.73 -12.76 13.80
N PRO A 89 4.40 -11.73 14.41
CA PRO A 89 5.82 -11.80 14.73
C PRO A 89 6.19 -12.94 15.68
N PHE A 90 5.29 -13.33 16.58
CA PHE A 90 5.51 -14.47 17.49
C PHE A 90 5.47 -15.81 16.73
N VAL A 91 4.63 -15.92 15.70
CA VAL A 91 4.54 -17.10 14.82
C VAL A 91 5.78 -17.21 13.94
N VAL A 92 6.25 -16.09 13.40
CA VAL A 92 7.47 -16.01 12.57
C VAL A 92 8.73 -16.26 13.43
N GLY A 93 8.69 -15.89 14.71
CA GLY A 93 9.78 -16.10 15.65
C GLY A 93 11.02 -15.28 15.32
N SER A 94 12.20 -15.93 15.33
CA SER A 94 13.49 -15.27 15.08
C SER A 94 13.86 -15.09 13.61
N ASN A 95 12.96 -15.39 12.65
CA ASN A 95 13.27 -15.28 11.23
C ASN A 95 13.22 -13.82 10.77
N THR A 96 14.37 -13.16 10.84
CA THR A 96 14.58 -11.76 10.49
C THR A 96 14.21 -11.45 9.04
N TYR A 97 14.46 -12.40 8.13
CA TYR A 97 14.16 -12.23 6.70
C TYR A 97 12.65 -12.14 6.43
N MET A 98 11.86 -13.01 7.06
CA MET A 98 10.40 -12.95 6.91
C MET A 98 9.83 -11.65 7.48
N LEU A 99 10.35 -11.19 8.64
CA LEU A 99 9.94 -9.91 9.21
C LEU A 99 10.31 -8.75 8.29
N HIS A 100 11.50 -8.77 7.68
CA HIS A 100 11.90 -7.77 6.69
C HIS A 100 10.92 -7.69 5.50
N LEU A 101 10.57 -8.82 4.89
CA LEU A 101 9.60 -8.86 3.80
C LEU A 101 8.24 -8.29 4.20
N LEU A 102 7.79 -8.59 5.41
CA LEU A 102 6.52 -8.08 5.91
C LEU A 102 6.55 -6.57 6.15
N ILE A 103 7.64 -6.02 6.69
CA ILE A 103 7.81 -4.58 6.88
C ILE A 103 7.75 -3.88 5.53
N VAL A 104 8.53 -4.35 4.56
CA VAL A 104 8.56 -3.77 3.21
C VAL A 104 7.17 -3.87 2.56
N ALA A 105 6.49 -5.03 2.66
CA ALA A 105 5.15 -5.20 2.13
C ALA A 105 4.12 -4.24 2.78
N GLN A 106 4.21 -4.00 4.08
CA GLN A 106 3.37 -3.02 4.78
C GLN A 106 3.64 -1.59 4.30
N LEU A 107 4.90 -1.20 4.12
CA LEU A 107 5.24 0.13 3.59
C LEU A 107 4.74 0.31 2.16
N TYR A 108 4.90 -0.69 1.30
CA TYR A 108 4.33 -0.67 -0.05
C TYR A 108 2.79 -0.68 -0.05
N ALA A 109 2.15 -1.32 0.93
CA ALA A 109 0.71 -1.24 1.10
C ALA A 109 0.24 0.19 1.42
N VAL A 110 0.99 0.92 2.25
CA VAL A 110 0.71 2.36 2.51
C VAL A 110 0.88 3.19 1.25
N LEU A 111 1.97 2.98 0.48
CA LEU A 111 2.22 3.67 -0.78
C LEU A 111 1.12 3.39 -1.82
N ALA A 112 0.71 2.13 -1.92
CA ALA A 112 -0.37 1.73 -2.81
C ALA A 112 -1.72 2.31 -2.38
N LEU A 113 -2.02 2.38 -1.08
CA LEU A 113 -3.21 3.06 -0.55
C LEU A 113 -3.16 4.57 -0.81
N ALA A 114 -2.00 5.21 -0.68
CA ALA A 114 -1.80 6.61 -0.99
C ALA A 114 -2.12 6.90 -2.46
N LEU A 115 -1.52 6.14 -3.38
CA LEU A 115 -1.77 6.27 -4.82
C LEU A 115 -3.22 5.91 -5.20
N ASN A 116 -3.86 5.01 -4.45
CA ASN A 116 -5.25 4.60 -4.73
C ASN A 116 -6.26 5.74 -4.62
N PHE A 117 -5.98 6.80 -3.86
CA PHE A 117 -6.84 8.01 -3.85
C PHE A 117 -6.82 8.73 -5.20
N GLN A 118 -5.67 8.79 -5.84
CA GLN A 118 -5.54 9.43 -7.15
C GLN A 118 -6.03 8.51 -8.26
N LEU A 119 -5.43 7.34 -8.39
CA LEU A 119 -5.70 6.42 -9.47
C LEU A 119 -7.07 5.74 -9.31
N GLY A 120 -7.36 5.25 -8.12
CA GLY A 120 -8.60 4.50 -7.84
C GLY A 120 -9.81 5.41 -7.72
N SER A 121 -9.77 6.44 -6.86
CA SER A 121 -10.94 7.25 -6.55
C SER A 121 -11.16 8.41 -7.52
N ALA A 122 -10.09 9.02 -8.08
CA ALA A 122 -10.18 10.19 -8.96
C ALA A 122 -9.79 9.90 -10.42
N ASN A 123 -9.32 8.70 -10.75
CA ASN A 123 -8.81 8.30 -12.07
C ASN A 123 -7.68 9.20 -12.59
N ILE A 124 -6.77 9.59 -11.69
CA ILE A 124 -5.63 10.45 -11.98
C ILE A 124 -4.35 9.61 -11.94
N PRO A 125 -3.69 9.32 -13.07
CA PRO A 125 -2.42 8.59 -13.06
C PRO A 125 -1.31 9.45 -12.46
N ASN A 126 -0.55 8.88 -11.50
CA ASN A 126 0.60 9.53 -10.88
C ASN A 126 1.80 8.58 -10.83
N PHE A 127 2.88 8.95 -11.49
CA PHE A 127 4.15 8.23 -11.49
C PHE A 127 5.22 8.91 -10.61
N ALA A 128 4.83 9.90 -9.78
CA ALA A 128 5.73 10.60 -8.89
C ALA A 128 5.59 10.16 -7.41
N THR A 129 4.76 9.16 -7.10
CA THR A 129 4.59 8.64 -5.73
C THR A 129 5.91 8.14 -5.16
N GLY A 130 6.78 7.50 -5.97
CA GLY A 130 8.13 7.11 -5.57
C GLY A 130 9.03 8.30 -5.21
N ALA A 131 8.87 9.44 -5.90
CA ALA A 131 9.58 10.67 -5.53
C ALA A 131 9.09 11.26 -4.20
N SER A 132 7.78 11.26 -3.96
CA SER A 132 7.19 11.69 -2.68
C SER A 132 7.67 10.80 -1.52
N TYR A 133 7.76 9.49 -1.76
CA TYR A 133 8.35 8.51 -0.86
C TYR A 133 9.83 8.84 -0.57
N GLY A 134 10.61 9.16 -1.61
CA GLY A 134 12.01 9.57 -1.51
C GLY A 134 12.19 10.89 -0.75
N ILE A 135 11.36 11.91 -1.02
CA ILE A 135 11.39 13.19 -0.29
C ILE A 135 11.15 12.95 1.21
N GLY A 136 10.16 12.12 1.56
CA GLY A 136 9.91 11.74 2.95
C GLY A 136 11.12 11.10 3.61
N ALA A 137 11.75 10.14 2.94
CA ALA A 137 12.95 9.46 3.41
C ALA A 137 14.15 10.39 3.58
N TYR A 138 14.46 11.21 2.56
CA TYR A 138 15.63 12.09 2.58
C TYR A 138 15.48 13.25 3.55
N VAL A 139 14.32 13.91 3.59
CA VAL A 139 14.07 15.01 4.53
C VAL A 139 14.20 14.52 5.97
N SER A 140 13.58 13.38 6.30
CA SER A 140 13.67 12.83 7.65
C SER A 140 15.08 12.38 8.03
N ALA A 141 15.81 11.74 7.10
CA ALA A 141 17.19 11.30 7.32
C ALA A 141 18.15 12.48 7.52
N LEU A 142 18.04 13.53 6.68
CA LEU A 142 18.88 14.72 6.79
C LEU A 142 18.65 15.49 8.10
N LEU A 143 17.39 15.59 8.53
CA LEU A 143 17.07 16.21 9.81
C LEU A 143 17.63 15.42 11.00
N ALA A 144 17.59 14.08 10.92
CA ALA A 144 18.12 13.24 11.98
C ALA A 144 19.65 13.26 12.03
N ILE A 145 20.34 13.18 10.86
CA ILE A 145 21.81 13.11 10.77
C ILE A 145 22.42 14.46 11.11
N ASN A 146 21.95 15.55 10.49
CA ASN A 146 22.61 16.87 10.60
C ASN A 146 22.20 17.64 11.83
N PHE A 147 20.96 17.48 12.30
CA PHE A 147 20.42 18.27 13.42
C PHE A 147 20.10 17.43 14.66
N GLY A 148 20.26 16.11 14.61
CA GLY A 148 19.95 15.23 15.73
C GLY A 148 18.47 15.23 16.12
N ILE A 149 17.58 15.61 15.19
CA ILE A 149 16.14 15.68 15.46
C ILE A 149 15.59 14.27 15.58
N SER A 150 14.76 14.04 16.62
CA SER A 150 14.16 12.73 16.87
C SER A 150 13.23 12.31 15.72
N PHE A 151 13.14 10.99 15.48
CA PHE A 151 12.25 10.39 14.51
C PHE A 151 10.81 10.95 14.57
N TRP A 152 10.27 11.09 15.76
CA TRP A 152 8.88 11.54 15.96
C TRP A 152 8.61 12.98 15.49
N LEU A 153 9.63 13.85 15.51
CA LEU A 153 9.55 15.19 14.98
C LEU A 153 9.89 15.26 13.49
N THR A 154 10.80 14.41 13.01
CA THR A 154 11.13 14.37 11.58
C THR A 154 9.95 13.87 10.74
N LEU A 155 9.12 13.00 11.27
CA LEU A 155 7.99 12.38 10.60
C LEU A 155 6.95 13.41 10.11
N PRO A 156 6.38 14.33 10.94
CA PRO A 156 5.47 15.36 10.44
C PRO A 156 6.15 16.39 9.53
N VAL A 157 7.42 16.73 9.77
CA VAL A 157 8.14 17.69 8.92
C VAL A 157 8.37 17.12 7.52
N ALA A 158 8.79 15.86 7.42
CA ALA A 158 8.96 15.16 6.15
C ALA A 158 7.62 15.02 5.40
N ALA A 159 6.54 14.73 6.12
CA ALA A 159 5.20 14.64 5.53
C ALA A 159 4.75 16.00 4.98
N LEU A 160 4.99 17.12 5.69
CA LEU A 160 4.68 18.45 5.20
C LEU A 160 5.52 18.83 3.97
N ALA A 161 6.82 18.52 3.97
CA ALA A 161 7.70 18.78 2.82
C ALA A 161 7.23 18.02 1.57
N ALA A 162 6.90 16.74 1.71
CA ALA A 162 6.37 15.95 0.60
C ALA A 162 4.97 16.43 0.17
N THR A 163 4.12 16.88 1.09
CA THR A 163 2.83 17.46 0.76
C THR A 163 2.98 18.72 -0.08
N LEU A 164 3.94 19.59 0.26
CA LEU A 164 4.27 20.78 -0.53
C LEU A 164 4.72 20.38 -1.94
N PHE A 165 5.55 19.34 -2.07
CA PHE A 165 5.93 18.78 -3.36
C PHE A 165 4.71 18.24 -4.12
N GLY A 166 3.79 17.55 -3.46
CA GLY A 166 2.52 17.10 -4.03
C GLY A 166 1.68 18.25 -4.57
N PHE A 167 1.63 19.38 -3.87
CA PHE A 167 0.99 20.61 -4.38
C PHE A 167 1.70 21.14 -5.64
N ILE A 168 3.03 21.15 -5.66
CA ILE A 168 3.82 21.60 -6.82
C ILE A 168 3.51 20.75 -8.05
N ILE A 169 3.49 19.41 -7.92
CA ILE A 169 3.10 18.50 -9.03
C ILE A 169 1.64 18.68 -9.41
N GLY A 170 0.78 18.95 -8.44
CA GLY A 170 -0.65 19.15 -8.63
C GLY A 170 -0.97 20.38 -9.50
N ILE A 171 -0.14 21.44 -9.50
CA ILE A 171 -0.38 22.67 -10.29
C ILE A 171 -0.45 22.37 -11.81
N PRO A 172 0.53 21.70 -12.43
CA PRO A 172 0.42 21.32 -13.84
C PRO A 172 -0.78 20.41 -14.14
N SER A 173 -1.17 19.57 -13.18
CA SER A 173 -2.30 18.65 -13.34
C SER A 173 -3.65 19.35 -13.56
N MET A 174 -3.77 20.60 -13.12
CA MET A 174 -4.97 21.41 -13.35
C MET A 174 -5.24 21.70 -14.84
N ARG A 175 -4.18 21.74 -15.67
CA ARG A 175 -4.24 22.08 -17.09
C ARG A 175 -4.03 20.89 -18.01
N THR A 176 -3.49 19.77 -17.49
CA THR A 176 -3.18 18.58 -18.25
C THR A 176 -4.21 17.47 -18.00
N ARG A 177 -4.41 16.59 -18.96
CA ARG A 177 -5.36 15.48 -18.89
C ARG A 177 -4.67 14.18 -19.29
N ASP A 178 -5.11 13.08 -18.70
CA ASP A 178 -4.78 11.70 -19.10
C ASP A 178 -3.27 11.47 -19.33
N THR A 179 -2.88 11.12 -20.54
CA THR A 179 -1.51 10.76 -20.92
C THR A 179 -0.50 11.88 -20.69
N TYR A 180 -0.88 13.13 -20.93
CA TYR A 180 0.03 14.27 -20.69
C TYR A 180 0.32 14.47 -19.20
N LEU A 181 -0.66 14.21 -18.35
CA LEU A 181 -0.48 14.26 -16.90
C LEU A 181 0.49 13.16 -16.44
N ALA A 182 0.35 11.95 -16.98
CA ALA A 182 1.27 10.85 -16.69
C ALA A 182 2.72 11.24 -17.04
N LEU A 183 2.95 11.82 -18.24
CA LEU A 183 4.29 12.28 -18.66
C LEU A 183 4.87 13.35 -17.72
N VAL A 184 4.05 14.31 -17.29
CA VAL A 184 4.46 15.34 -16.33
C VAL A 184 4.89 14.72 -15.01
N THR A 185 4.13 13.78 -14.47
CA THR A 185 4.47 13.13 -13.20
C THR A 185 5.72 12.25 -13.31
N ILE A 186 5.96 11.59 -14.45
CA ILE A 186 7.21 10.89 -14.74
C ILE A 186 8.39 11.87 -14.70
N ALA A 187 8.25 13.00 -15.42
CA ALA A 187 9.32 14.01 -15.46
C ALA A 187 9.66 14.52 -14.06
N PHE A 188 8.67 14.84 -13.22
CA PHE A 188 8.92 15.23 -11.83
C PHE A 188 9.61 14.13 -11.02
N GLY A 189 9.21 12.87 -11.17
CA GLY A 189 9.86 11.74 -10.52
C GLY A 189 11.34 11.62 -10.88
N VAL A 190 11.65 11.70 -12.18
CA VAL A 190 13.04 11.66 -12.68
C VAL A 190 13.84 12.87 -12.22
N VAL A 191 13.26 14.08 -12.24
CA VAL A 191 13.95 15.31 -11.77
C VAL A 191 14.31 15.18 -10.29
N VAL A 192 13.42 14.71 -9.43
CA VAL A 192 13.73 14.50 -8.00
C VAL A 192 14.87 13.51 -7.83
N GLN A 193 14.83 12.37 -8.52
CA GLN A 193 15.91 11.39 -8.45
C GLN A 193 17.25 11.99 -8.90
N GLN A 194 17.27 12.77 -10.00
CA GLN A 194 18.47 13.42 -10.47
C GLN A 194 18.98 14.52 -9.51
N LEU A 195 18.09 15.25 -8.86
CA LEU A 195 18.48 16.21 -7.82
C LEU A 195 19.15 15.49 -6.65
N LEU A 196 18.58 14.37 -6.17
CA LEU A 196 19.19 13.56 -5.10
C LEU A 196 20.54 13.00 -5.49
N ASN A 197 20.73 12.62 -6.76
CA ASN A 197 22.01 12.11 -7.26
C ASN A 197 23.09 13.19 -7.39
N ASN A 198 22.72 14.44 -7.68
CA ASN A 198 23.67 15.47 -8.01
C ASN A 198 24.03 16.40 -6.84
N PHE A 199 23.20 16.48 -5.81
CA PHE A 199 23.48 17.31 -4.64
C PHE A 199 24.43 16.60 -3.66
N SER A 200 25.53 17.25 -3.29
CA SER A 200 26.50 16.71 -2.33
C SER A 200 25.92 16.56 -0.91
N TRP A 201 25.01 17.45 -0.51
CA TRP A 201 24.40 17.41 0.83
C TRP A 201 23.39 16.27 1.01
N THR A 202 22.90 15.67 -0.08
CA THR A 202 22.09 14.43 -0.05
C THR A 202 22.94 13.16 -0.11
N GLY A 203 24.28 13.29 -0.08
CA GLY A 203 25.22 12.18 -0.24
C GLY A 203 25.44 11.76 -1.70
N GLY A 204 24.76 12.41 -2.66
CA GLY A 204 24.86 12.09 -4.08
C GLY A 204 24.54 10.63 -4.39
N PRO A 205 25.25 9.98 -5.35
CA PRO A 205 25.03 8.58 -5.70
C PRO A 205 25.27 7.60 -4.54
N ASN A 206 26.14 7.96 -3.59
CA ASN A 206 26.47 7.12 -2.44
C ASN A 206 25.36 7.09 -1.38
N GLY A 207 24.43 8.05 -1.43
CA GLY A 207 23.31 8.14 -0.50
C GLY A 207 23.71 8.58 0.92
N LEU A 208 22.80 8.39 1.87
CA LEU A 208 22.96 8.74 3.28
C LEU A 208 23.09 7.46 4.12
N VAL A 209 24.11 7.43 4.97
CA VAL A 209 24.44 6.30 5.86
C VAL A 209 24.36 6.78 7.32
N GLY A 210 24.11 5.85 8.25
CA GLY A 210 24.18 6.15 9.67
C GLY A 210 22.96 6.88 10.22
N ILE A 211 21.77 6.65 9.64
CA ILE A 211 20.52 7.16 10.15
C ILE A 211 20.26 6.54 11.53
N PRO A 212 20.10 7.35 12.62
CA PRO A 212 19.96 6.83 13.97
C PRO A 212 18.65 6.06 14.15
N ALA A 213 18.71 4.95 14.90
CA ALA A 213 17.48 4.19 15.20
C ALA A 213 16.50 5.04 16.03
N PRO A 214 15.18 4.94 15.77
CA PRO A 214 14.17 5.60 16.59
C PRO A 214 14.22 5.12 18.04
N SER A 215 13.86 5.98 18.98
CA SER A 215 13.64 5.60 20.39
C SER A 215 12.23 5.99 20.82
N LEU A 216 11.62 5.14 21.67
CA LEU A 216 10.31 5.39 22.26
C LEU A 216 10.39 5.06 23.76
N PHE A 217 10.10 6.02 24.63
CA PHE A 217 10.14 5.88 26.09
C PHE A 217 11.44 5.26 26.63
N GLY A 218 12.60 5.62 26.00
CA GLY A 218 13.91 5.10 26.40
C GLY A 218 14.29 3.75 25.81
N HIS A 219 13.38 3.07 25.11
CA HIS A 219 13.70 1.84 24.36
C HIS A 219 14.11 2.21 22.92
N SER A 220 15.29 1.76 22.51
CA SER A 220 15.76 1.90 21.12
C SER A 220 15.15 0.83 20.22
N PHE A 221 14.75 1.20 19.01
CA PHE A 221 14.24 0.23 18.02
C PHE A 221 15.35 -0.65 17.45
N ALA A 222 16.61 -0.33 17.72
CA ALA A 222 17.75 -1.21 17.42
C ALA A 222 17.82 -2.41 18.39
N ASP A 223 17.20 -2.31 19.58
CA ASP A 223 17.23 -3.35 20.59
C ASP A 223 16.12 -4.38 20.37
N PRO A 224 16.34 -5.65 20.80
CA PRO A 224 15.31 -6.67 20.74
C PRO A 224 14.08 -6.28 21.58
N LEU A 225 12.90 -6.54 21.02
CA LEU A 225 11.62 -6.28 21.72
C LEU A 225 11.32 -7.42 22.68
N VAL A 226 11.16 -7.12 23.96
CA VAL A 226 10.82 -8.11 24.99
C VAL A 226 9.36 -7.90 25.40
N ILE A 227 8.48 -8.87 25.08
CA ILE A 227 7.06 -8.86 25.45
C ILE A 227 6.76 -10.16 26.17
N PHE A 228 6.23 -10.10 27.39
CA PHE A 228 5.88 -11.26 28.23
C PHE A 228 7.00 -12.32 28.35
N GLY A 229 8.28 -11.89 28.40
CA GLY A 229 9.42 -12.80 28.48
C GLY A 229 9.90 -13.39 27.13
N TRP A 230 9.18 -13.15 26.04
CA TRP A 230 9.60 -13.53 24.70
C TRP A 230 10.50 -12.44 24.09
N LYS A 231 11.68 -12.86 23.61
CA LYS A 231 12.61 -11.96 22.91
C LYS A 231 12.35 -12.03 21.42
N LEU A 232 11.81 -10.96 20.85
CA LEU A 232 11.64 -10.79 19.42
C LEU A 232 12.82 -10.01 18.82
N PRO A 233 13.21 -10.25 17.55
CA PRO A 233 14.24 -9.47 16.88
C PRO A 233 13.88 -7.98 16.85
N SER A 234 14.89 -7.09 16.74
CA SER A 234 14.69 -5.64 16.63
C SER A 234 13.77 -5.22 15.48
N GLN A 235 13.71 -6.02 14.40
CA GLN A 235 12.78 -5.82 13.29
C GLN A 235 11.31 -5.84 13.72
N ALA A 236 10.97 -6.51 14.82
CA ALA A 236 9.59 -6.53 15.33
C ALA A 236 9.11 -5.12 15.74
N ASN A 237 10.01 -4.25 16.22
CA ASN A 237 9.68 -2.86 16.52
C ASN A 237 9.19 -2.12 15.27
N PHE A 238 9.92 -2.24 14.16
CA PHE A 238 9.56 -1.62 12.88
C PHE A 238 8.34 -2.29 12.24
N TYR A 239 8.14 -3.61 12.44
CA TYR A 239 6.93 -4.29 11.98
C TYR A 239 5.68 -3.68 12.62
N TYR A 240 5.67 -3.49 13.94
CA TYR A 240 4.54 -2.87 14.63
C TYR A 240 4.35 -1.41 14.24
N LEU A 241 5.44 -0.67 14.03
CA LEU A 241 5.37 0.71 13.57
C LEU A 241 4.77 0.81 12.15
N ALA A 242 5.22 -0.05 11.23
CA ALA A 242 4.68 -0.13 9.87
C ALA A 242 3.20 -0.60 9.88
N ALA A 243 2.86 -1.59 10.73
CA ALA A 243 1.47 -2.03 10.91
C ALA A 243 0.56 -0.91 11.43
N ALA A 244 1.04 -0.11 12.39
CA ALA A 244 0.31 1.06 12.87
C ALA A 244 0.08 2.08 11.73
N LEU A 245 1.09 2.30 10.88
CA LEU A 245 0.94 3.18 9.72
C LEU A 245 -0.08 2.64 8.70
N VAL A 246 -0.09 1.32 8.45
CA VAL A 246 -1.12 0.68 7.60
C VAL A 246 -2.51 0.93 8.17
N VAL A 247 -2.70 0.78 9.48
CA VAL A 247 -3.99 1.05 10.14
C VAL A 247 -4.39 2.52 9.96
N VAL A 248 -3.46 3.46 10.16
CA VAL A 248 -3.70 4.90 9.92
C VAL A 248 -4.10 5.14 8.47
N ALA A 249 -3.40 4.53 7.50
CA ALA A 249 -3.72 4.66 6.08
C ALA A 249 -5.11 4.09 5.75
N ILE A 250 -5.49 2.93 6.32
CA ILE A 250 -6.84 2.33 6.16
C ILE A 250 -7.92 3.26 6.74
N VAL A 251 -7.72 3.78 7.96
CA VAL A 251 -8.67 4.71 8.60
C VAL A 251 -8.81 5.98 7.77
N THR A 252 -7.70 6.55 7.29
CA THR A 252 -7.69 7.72 6.40
C THR A 252 -8.45 7.42 5.11
N ALA A 253 -8.19 6.26 4.49
CA ALA A 253 -8.88 5.82 3.29
C ALA A 253 -10.40 5.72 3.51
N HIS A 254 -10.80 5.06 4.59
CA HIS A 254 -12.22 4.88 4.90
C HIS A 254 -12.91 6.22 5.17
N ARG A 255 -12.28 7.12 5.93
CA ARG A 255 -12.81 8.46 6.23
C ARG A 255 -12.90 9.35 5.00
N LEU A 256 -11.86 9.36 4.16
CA LEU A 256 -11.85 10.13 2.91
C LEU A 256 -12.91 9.63 1.94
N HIS A 257 -13.05 8.33 1.79
CA HIS A 257 -14.07 7.74 0.93
C HIS A 257 -15.51 8.13 1.32
N GLY A 258 -15.81 8.24 2.61
CA GLY A 258 -17.12 8.67 3.11
C GLY A 258 -17.30 10.19 3.20
N SER A 259 -16.28 10.99 2.85
CA SER A 259 -16.30 12.45 2.96
C SER A 259 -16.76 13.15 1.69
N ARG A 260 -17.02 14.47 1.77
CA ARG A 260 -17.29 15.32 0.59
C ARG A 260 -16.15 15.31 -0.42
N ILE A 261 -14.91 15.09 0.03
CA ILE A 261 -13.72 14.97 -0.83
C ILE A 261 -13.82 13.70 -1.68
N GLY A 262 -14.12 12.55 -1.06
CA GLY A 262 -14.31 11.29 -1.78
C GLY A 262 -15.48 11.34 -2.76
N LEU A 263 -16.58 12.02 -2.42
CA LEU A 263 -17.69 12.29 -3.34
C LEU A 263 -17.24 13.07 -4.57
N ALA A 264 -16.45 14.14 -4.36
CA ALA A 264 -15.94 14.95 -5.47
C ALA A 264 -14.99 14.13 -6.37
N TRP A 265 -14.08 13.33 -5.79
CA TRP A 265 -13.20 12.44 -6.56
C TRP A 265 -13.99 11.39 -7.35
N ASN A 266 -15.02 10.80 -6.76
CA ASN A 266 -15.87 9.85 -7.47
C ASN A 266 -16.62 10.51 -8.64
N ALA A 267 -17.05 11.77 -8.49
CA ALA A 267 -17.65 12.55 -9.58
C ALA A 267 -16.64 12.86 -10.69
N LEU A 268 -15.40 13.23 -10.34
CA LEU A 268 -14.31 13.44 -11.28
C LEU A 268 -13.99 12.16 -12.07
N ARG A 269 -13.97 11.03 -11.40
CA ARG A 269 -13.73 9.72 -12.02
C ARG A 269 -14.80 9.36 -13.04
N ALA A 270 -16.07 9.73 -12.77
CA ALA A 270 -17.19 9.44 -13.65
C ALA A 270 -17.13 10.30 -14.92
N ASP A 271 -17.05 11.63 -14.77
CA ASP A 271 -16.93 12.60 -15.86
C ASP A 271 -16.46 13.96 -15.31
N GLU A 272 -15.26 14.38 -15.73
CA GLU A 272 -14.64 15.64 -15.29
C GLU A 272 -15.43 16.86 -15.76
N ILE A 273 -16.02 16.80 -16.97
CA ILE A 273 -16.78 17.92 -17.56
C ILE A 273 -18.11 18.08 -16.82
N ALA A 274 -18.82 16.97 -16.60
CA ALA A 274 -20.07 16.98 -15.86
C ALA A 274 -19.86 17.43 -14.40
N ALA A 275 -18.79 16.98 -13.73
CA ALA A 275 -18.45 17.41 -12.37
C ALA A 275 -18.23 18.92 -12.30
N LYS A 276 -17.49 19.49 -13.28
CA LYS A 276 -17.29 20.94 -13.40
C LYS A 276 -18.60 21.69 -13.63
N ALA A 277 -19.50 21.17 -14.47
CA ALA A 277 -20.82 21.76 -14.72
C ALA A 277 -21.71 21.80 -13.47
N GLN A 278 -21.50 20.85 -12.54
CA GLN A 278 -22.18 20.81 -11.23
C GLN A 278 -21.51 21.70 -10.16
N GLY A 279 -20.54 22.55 -10.54
CA GLY A 279 -19.86 23.48 -9.63
C GLY A 279 -18.72 22.88 -8.83
N ILE A 280 -18.29 21.64 -9.10
CA ILE A 280 -17.13 21.05 -8.42
C ILE A 280 -15.84 21.71 -8.96
N ASN A 281 -15.00 22.24 -8.05
CA ASN A 281 -13.70 22.78 -8.43
C ASN A 281 -12.71 21.64 -8.73
N VAL A 282 -12.76 21.13 -9.96
CA VAL A 282 -11.94 20.01 -10.44
C VAL A 282 -10.45 20.25 -10.20
N ALA A 283 -9.97 21.48 -10.47
CA ALA A 283 -8.56 21.82 -10.30
C ALA A 283 -8.08 21.61 -8.85
N TRP A 284 -8.85 22.12 -7.88
CA TRP A 284 -8.54 21.97 -6.47
C TRP A 284 -8.53 20.51 -6.02
N PHE A 285 -9.53 19.72 -6.42
CA PHE A 285 -9.62 18.31 -6.03
C PHE A 285 -8.53 17.44 -6.67
N LYS A 286 -8.04 17.79 -7.86
CA LYS A 286 -6.85 17.17 -8.45
C LYS A 286 -5.61 17.44 -7.61
N VAL A 287 -5.33 18.71 -7.31
CA VAL A 287 -4.17 19.11 -6.49
C VAL A 287 -4.22 18.47 -5.10
N LEU A 288 -5.40 18.44 -4.48
CA LEU A 288 -5.60 17.80 -3.18
C LEU A 288 -5.29 16.29 -3.22
N ALA A 289 -5.62 15.60 -4.32
CA ALA A 289 -5.30 14.18 -4.48
C ALA A 289 -3.78 13.95 -4.48
N PHE A 290 -3.00 14.79 -5.20
CA PHE A 290 -1.53 14.74 -5.17
C PHE A 290 -0.95 15.04 -3.77
N ALA A 291 -1.52 16.01 -3.06
CA ALA A 291 -1.09 16.37 -1.72
C ALA A 291 -1.31 15.23 -0.71
N VAL A 292 -2.46 14.56 -0.77
CA VAL A 292 -2.79 13.42 0.11
C VAL A 292 -1.90 12.20 -0.20
N ASP A 293 -1.67 11.90 -1.49
CA ASP A 293 -0.73 10.85 -1.88
C ASP A 293 0.67 11.12 -1.33
N ALA A 294 1.21 12.31 -1.57
CA ALA A 294 2.55 12.68 -1.11
C ALA A 294 2.68 12.67 0.42
N PHE A 295 1.64 13.13 1.13
CA PHE A 295 1.59 13.11 2.58
C PHE A 295 1.73 11.69 3.15
N LEU A 296 0.95 10.75 2.66
CA LEU A 296 1.00 9.35 3.12
C LEU A 296 2.28 8.64 2.66
N ALA A 297 2.73 8.91 1.42
CA ALA A 297 3.97 8.33 0.90
C ALA A 297 5.18 8.74 1.74
N ALA A 298 5.23 9.98 2.23
CA ALA A 298 6.32 10.47 3.08
C ALA A 298 6.43 9.73 4.41
N PHE A 299 5.31 9.36 5.04
CA PHE A 299 5.35 8.55 6.26
C PHE A 299 6.01 7.19 6.02
N ALA A 300 5.66 6.54 4.91
CA ALA A 300 6.30 5.28 4.53
C ALA A 300 7.80 5.48 4.26
N GLY A 301 8.17 6.59 3.59
CA GLY A 301 9.56 6.95 3.31
C GLY A 301 10.38 7.19 4.57
N THR A 302 9.82 7.92 5.51
CA THR A 302 10.47 8.16 6.81
C THR A 302 10.72 6.85 7.55
N ILE A 303 9.71 5.98 7.68
CA ILE A 303 9.88 4.69 8.37
C ILE A 303 10.91 3.82 7.65
N TYR A 304 10.90 3.78 6.31
CA TYR A 304 11.86 3.03 5.51
C TYR A 304 13.29 3.50 5.77
N ALA A 305 13.55 4.81 5.75
CA ALA A 305 14.88 5.38 5.96
C ALA A 305 15.47 4.98 7.32
N PHE A 306 14.67 5.09 8.37
CA PHE A 306 15.10 4.73 9.72
C PHE A 306 15.20 3.21 9.94
N TYR A 307 14.40 2.42 9.22
CA TYR A 307 14.44 0.97 9.28
C TYR A 307 15.69 0.39 8.64
N VAL A 308 16.04 0.86 7.44
CA VAL A 308 17.19 0.35 6.69
C VAL A 308 18.49 1.01 7.15
N SER A 309 18.43 2.21 7.79
CA SER A 309 19.58 3.03 8.23
C SER A 309 20.52 3.46 7.11
N TYR A 310 20.14 3.20 5.85
CA TYR A 310 20.84 3.61 4.63
C TYR A 310 19.83 3.87 3.52
N ILE A 311 19.95 4.99 2.83
CA ILE A 311 19.13 5.31 1.67
C ILE A 311 19.99 5.85 0.53
N SER A 312 19.69 5.42 -0.70
CA SER A 312 20.31 5.95 -1.92
C SER A 312 19.22 6.42 -2.90
N PRO A 313 19.56 7.31 -3.86
CA PRO A 313 18.59 7.74 -4.88
C PRO A 313 18.00 6.59 -5.69
N ASP A 314 18.72 5.48 -5.81
CA ASP A 314 18.27 4.28 -6.53
C ASP A 314 17.11 3.56 -5.85
N ASN A 315 16.89 3.80 -4.56
CA ASN A 315 15.73 3.27 -3.85
C ASN A 315 14.40 3.98 -4.25
N PHE A 316 14.47 5.12 -4.96
CA PHE A 316 13.32 6.00 -5.24
C PHE A 316 13.17 6.29 -6.73
N THR A 317 13.46 5.30 -7.57
CA THR A 317 13.40 5.39 -9.03
C THR A 317 11.97 5.43 -9.55
N PHE A 318 11.80 5.81 -10.80
CA PHE A 318 10.55 5.70 -11.54
C PHE A 318 9.94 4.28 -11.48
N LEU A 319 10.78 3.21 -11.49
CA LEU A 319 10.32 1.83 -11.40
C LEU A 319 9.56 1.53 -10.10
N VAL A 320 9.90 2.21 -9.01
CA VAL A 320 9.15 2.09 -7.73
C VAL A 320 7.72 2.61 -7.92
N SER A 321 7.54 3.76 -8.57
CA SER A 321 6.21 4.31 -8.87
C SER A 321 5.39 3.38 -9.77
N VAL A 322 6.02 2.79 -10.79
CA VAL A 322 5.37 1.79 -11.67
C VAL A 322 4.94 0.56 -10.86
N THR A 323 5.80 0.09 -9.95
CA THR A 323 5.48 -1.05 -9.08
C THR A 323 4.28 -0.73 -8.18
N ILE A 324 4.26 0.45 -7.54
CA ILE A 324 3.15 0.89 -6.69
C ILE A 324 1.85 0.99 -7.52
N MET A 325 1.91 1.57 -8.73
CA MET A 325 0.77 1.64 -9.63
C MET A 325 0.25 0.24 -10.00
N THR A 326 1.16 -0.69 -10.32
CA THR A 326 0.81 -2.09 -10.62
C THR A 326 0.13 -2.76 -9.43
N MET A 327 0.57 -2.48 -8.19
CA MET A 327 -0.09 -2.99 -6.97
C MET A 327 -1.53 -2.51 -6.86
N VAL A 328 -1.81 -1.25 -7.18
CA VAL A 328 -3.17 -0.69 -7.17
C VAL A 328 -4.04 -1.32 -8.25
N ILE A 329 -3.52 -1.47 -9.48
CA ILE A 329 -4.27 -2.05 -10.60
C ILE A 329 -4.55 -3.53 -10.36
N VAL A 330 -3.54 -4.31 -9.99
CA VAL A 330 -3.67 -5.75 -9.72
C VAL A 330 -4.55 -5.99 -8.50
N GLY A 331 -4.41 -5.19 -7.45
CA GLY A 331 -5.24 -5.28 -6.25
C GLY A 331 -6.72 -4.99 -6.52
N GLY A 332 -6.97 -4.07 -7.42
CA GLY A 332 -8.30 -3.55 -7.80
C GLY A 332 -8.47 -2.10 -7.35
N MET A 333 -8.54 -1.22 -8.33
CA MET A 333 -8.66 0.23 -8.12
C MET A 333 -9.86 0.58 -7.23
N ASP A 334 -9.67 1.53 -6.32
CA ASP A 334 -10.67 2.04 -5.37
C ASP A 334 -11.10 1.05 -4.26
N ASN A 335 -10.51 -0.14 -4.21
CA ASN A 335 -10.74 -1.14 -3.18
C ASN A 335 -9.58 -1.19 -2.18
N ILE A 336 -9.83 -0.73 -0.94
CA ILE A 336 -8.81 -0.68 0.13
C ILE A 336 -8.20 -2.06 0.40
N PHE A 337 -9.06 -3.08 0.56
CA PHE A 337 -8.61 -4.45 0.85
C PHE A 337 -7.83 -5.04 -0.32
N GLY A 338 -8.36 -4.88 -1.54
CA GLY A 338 -7.72 -5.37 -2.76
C GLY A 338 -6.33 -4.78 -2.95
N VAL A 339 -6.18 -3.48 -2.76
CA VAL A 339 -4.89 -2.77 -2.89
C VAL A 339 -3.87 -3.28 -1.87
N ILE A 340 -4.27 -3.53 -0.62
CA ILE A 340 -3.38 -4.11 0.39
C ILE A 340 -2.92 -5.51 -0.04
N VAL A 341 -3.86 -6.38 -0.45
CA VAL A 341 -3.52 -7.73 -0.92
C VAL A 341 -2.61 -7.67 -2.15
N GLY A 342 -2.89 -6.78 -3.10
CA GLY A 342 -2.03 -6.54 -4.27
C GLY A 342 -0.62 -6.10 -3.89
N ALA A 343 -0.49 -5.20 -2.92
CA ALA A 343 0.80 -4.74 -2.41
C ALA A 343 1.60 -5.89 -1.76
N PHE A 344 0.99 -6.68 -0.88
CA PHE A 344 1.64 -7.83 -0.28
C PHE A 344 2.05 -8.87 -1.33
N LEU A 345 1.15 -9.21 -2.25
CA LEU A 345 1.43 -10.17 -3.31
C LEU A 345 2.60 -9.72 -4.18
N LEU A 346 2.57 -8.49 -4.69
CA LEU A 346 3.60 -8.00 -5.62
C LEU A 346 4.91 -7.62 -4.93
N THR A 347 4.94 -7.45 -3.61
CA THR A 347 6.19 -7.29 -2.84
C THR A 347 6.85 -8.65 -2.59
N ILE A 348 6.06 -9.66 -2.21
CA ILE A 348 6.59 -10.98 -1.83
C ILE A 348 6.94 -11.80 -3.09
N LEU A 349 6.16 -11.67 -4.16
CA LEU A 349 6.31 -12.47 -5.37
C LEU A 349 7.70 -12.36 -6.02
N PRO A 350 8.28 -11.17 -6.28
CA PRO A 350 9.61 -11.06 -6.88
C PRO A 350 10.71 -11.70 -6.01
N GLU A 351 10.53 -11.63 -4.69
CA GLU A 351 11.50 -12.20 -3.75
C GLU A 351 11.46 -13.73 -3.77
N LYS A 352 10.27 -14.31 -3.89
CA LYS A 352 10.11 -15.76 -4.03
C LYS A 352 10.53 -16.27 -5.42
N LEU A 353 10.43 -15.43 -6.44
CA LEU A 353 10.95 -15.73 -7.78
C LEU A 353 12.49 -15.61 -7.87
N ARG A 354 13.16 -15.19 -6.80
CA ARG A 354 14.64 -15.13 -6.72
C ARG A 354 15.30 -16.48 -7.00
N ALA A 355 14.60 -17.58 -6.75
CA ALA A 355 15.06 -18.92 -7.13
C ALA A 355 15.32 -19.09 -8.65
N PHE A 356 14.72 -18.24 -9.49
CA PHE A 356 14.94 -18.21 -10.95
C PHE A 356 16.04 -17.23 -11.38
N ALA A 357 16.85 -16.72 -10.44
CA ALA A 357 18.02 -15.86 -10.67
C ALA A 357 17.76 -14.71 -11.66
N ASP A 358 18.46 -14.68 -12.79
CA ASP A 358 18.43 -13.58 -13.77
C ASP A 358 17.07 -13.40 -14.47
N TYR A 359 16.23 -14.42 -14.50
CA TYR A 359 14.90 -14.36 -15.13
C TYR A 359 13.80 -13.83 -14.21
N ARG A 360 14.10 -13.44 -12.95
CA ARG A 360 13.13 -13.00 -11.96
C ARG A 360 12.23 -11.88 -12.47
N LEU A 361 12.79 -10.84 -13.07
CA LEU A 361 12.02 -9.71 -13.60
C LEU A 361 11.16 -10.09 -14.80
N LEU A 362 11.67 -10.99 -15.65
CA LEU A 362 10.90 -11.52 -16.78
C LEU A 362 9.68 -12.29 -16.30
N PHE A 363 9.88 -13.24 -15.38
CA PHE A 363 8.76 -14.00 -14.80
C PHE A 363 7.76 -13.11 -14.10
N PHE A 364 8.22 -12.10 -13.34
CA PHE A 364 7.36 -11.12 -12.71
C PHE A 364 6.51 -10.37 -13.73
N GLY A 365 7.11 -9.87 -14.82
CA GLY A 365 6.40 -9.20 -15.89
C GLY A 365 5.37 -10.10 -16.58
N VAL A 366 5.74 -11.35 -16.90
CA VAL A 366 4.85 -12.33 -17.54
C VAL A 366 3.65 -12.65 -16.62
N VAL A 367 3.87 -12.84 -15.33
CA VAL A 367 2.78 -13.09 -14.36
C VAL A 367 1.82 -11.92 -14.30
N ILE A 368 2.32 -10.67 -14.26
CA ILE A 368 1.47 -9.48 -14.24
C ILE A 368 0.67 -9.34 -15.54
N ILE A 369 1.33 -9.46 -16.69
CA ILE A 369 0.66 -9.37 -18.00
C ILE A 369 -0.41 -10.47 -18.11
N GLY A 370 -0.05 -11.70 -17.82
CA GLY A 370 -0.97 -12.83 -17.84
C GLY A 370 -2.17 -12.63 -16.92
N PHE A 371 -1.92 -12.11 -15.71
CA PHE A 371 -2.99 -11.79 -14.77
C PHE A 371 -3.93 -10.72 -15.32
N LEU A 372 -3.40 -9.60 -15.85
CA LEU A 372 -4.20 -8.49 -16.39
C LEU A 372 -4.94 -8.88 -17.67
N MET A 373 -4.41 -9.80 -18.49
CA MET A 373 -5.13 -10.35 -19.65
C MET A 373 -6.35 -11.18 -19.23
N ILE A 374 -6.24 -11.94 -18.13
CA ILE A 374 -7.34 -12.76 -17.62
C ILE A 374 -8.32 -11.90 -16.81
N ARG A 375 -7.80 -10.93 -16.03
CA ARG A 375 -8.59 -10.14 -15.08
C ARG A 375 -8.22 -8.66 -15.07
N PRO A 376 -8.62 -7.90 -16.11
CA PRO A 376 -8.27 -6.47 -16.23
C PRO A 376 -8.87 -5.59 -15.12
N GLN A 377 -9.85 -6.09 -14.38
CA GLN A 377 -10.51 -5.37 -13.28
C GLN A 377 -9.78 -5.50 -11.93
N GLY A 378 -8.68 -6.28 -11.89
CA GLY A 378 -7.95 -6.59 -10.67
C GLY A 378 -8.53 -7.73 -9.83
N LEU A 379 -7.88 -8.05 -8.70
CA LEU A 379 -8.27 -9.14 -7.79
C LEU A 379 -9.65 -8.90 -7.17
N PHE A 380 -9.90 -7.68 -6.70
CA PHE A 380 -11.13 -7.28 -6.00
C PHE A 380 -11.73 -6.04 -6.66
N PRO A 381 -12.44 -6.21 -7.82
CA PRO A 381 -12.99 -5.09 -8.54
C PRO A 381 -14.06 -4.37 -7.71
N GLN A 382 -13.98 -3.05 -7.64
CA GLN A 382 -15.00 -2.24 -7.02
C GLN A 382 -15.75 -1.44 -8.09
N ARG A 383 -17.10 -1.55 -8.10
CA ARG A 383 -17.93 -0.71 -8.93
C ARG A 383 -17.92 0.72 -8.39
N MET A 384 -18.15 1.70 -9.29
CA MET A 384 -18.35 3.10 -8.86
C MET A 384 -19.33 3.17 -7.70
N ARG A 385 -18.98 3.92 -6.68
CA ARG A 385 -19.81 4.09 -5.50
C ARG A 385 -21.06 4.86 -5.86
N ARG A 386 -22.22 4.28 -5.57
CA ARG A 386 -23.50 4.97 -5.66
C ARG A 386 -23.81 5.54 -4.28
N TYR A 387 -23.96 6.86 -4.21
CA TYR A 387 -24.37 7.59 -3.02
C TYR A 387 -25.86 7.92 -3.19
N GLY A 388 -26.71 7.59 -2.21
CA GLY A 388 -28.12 7.96 -2.21
C GLY A 388 -29.06 6.88 -2.70
N GLY A 389 -28.98 5.69 -2.12
CA GLY A 389 -29.93 4.61 -2.32
C GLY A 389 -30.99 4.45 -1.21
N ASP A 390 -30.87 5.24 -0.13
CA ASP A 390 -31.77 5.15 1.05
C ASP A 390 -32.25 6.56 1.44
N LEU A 391 -32.94 7.26 0.51
CA LEU A 391 -33.82 8.40 0.82
C LEU A 391 -35.25 7.98 0.63
#